data_4bfea44b9574a1118f2720449badb5fa
#
_entry.id   4bfea44b9574a1118f2720449badb5fa
#
_cell.length_a   1.000
_cell.length_b   1.000
_cell.length_c   1.000
_cell.angle_alpha   90.00
_cell.angle_beta   90.00
_cell.angle_gamma   90.00
#
_symmetry.space_group_name_H-M   'P 1'
#
loop_
_entity.id
_entity.type
_entity.pdbx_description
1 polymer ?
#
loop_
_entity_poly.entity_id
_entity_poly.type
_entity_poly.pdbx_seq_one_letter_code
_entity_poly.pdbx_strand_id
1 'polypeptide(L)'
;KDLSYVELQGRTRVGYETEALISYLEEFLGFTQRHHAFLIGVGSLGSGLLADKGLRQFGLEITAGFDVAEEIVGTEVAGVPVYHINELATRIEAEGVQIAILTVPILQAQHMTDRLVRAGIRALWNFTPVRIQTPEPVVVQNTSMYAHLALMFTRLKSALQGDREA
;
A
#
# COMPACT_ATOMS: atom_id res chain seq x y z
N LYS A 1 10.98 -11.91 -21.56
CA LYS A 1 12.17 -11.33 -20.89
C LYS A 1 12.02 -11.33 -19.36
N ASP A 2 10.83 -11.14 -18.84
CA ASP A 2 10.60 -11.00 -17.39
C ASP A 2 10.75 -12.32 -16.60
N LEU A 3 10.55 -13.45 -17.26
CA LEU A 3 10.79 -14.79 -16.67
C LEU A 3 12.27 -15.19 -16.64
N SER A 4 13.18 -14.40 -17.17
CA SER A 4 14.63 -14.68 -17.15
C SER A 4 15.26 -14.57 -15.76
N TYR A 5 14.57 -13.99 -14.80
CA TYR A 5 14.95 -13.94 -13.39
C TYR A 5 14.48 -15.14 -12.57
N VAL A 6 13.67 -16.02 -13.20
CA VAL A 6 13.15 -17.23 -12.56
C VAL A 6 14.18 -18.34 -12.71
N GLU A 7 14.81 -18.77 -11.62
CA GLU A 7 15.79 -19.88 -11.62
C GLU A 7 15.13 -21.27 -11.77
N LEU A 8 13.87 -21.34 -12.21
CA LEU A 8 13.18 -22.58 -12.48
C LEU A 8 13.57 -23.15 -13.86
N GLN A 9 14.00 -24.39 -13.90
CA GLN A 9 14.25 -25.09 -15.15
C GLN A 9 12.93 -25.48 -15.82
N GLY A 10 12.53 -24.71 -16.84
CA GLY A 10 11.42 -25.07 -17.70
C GLY A 10 11.75 -26.32 -18.56
N ARG A 11 10.77 -27.20 -18.76
CA ARG A 11 10.92 -28.34 -19.70
C ARG A 11 10.76 -27.82 -21.12
N THR A 12 11.70 -28.16 -22.00
CA THR A 12 11.67 -27.77 -23.42
C THR A 12 10.36 -28.24 -24.07
N ARG A 13 9.59 -27.32 -24.66
CA ARG A 13 8.28 -27.50 -25.30
C ARG A 13 7.08 -27.79 -24.38
N VAL A 14 7.26 -27.87 -23.06
CA VAL A 14 6.17 -28.14 -22.09
C VAL A 14 5.91 -26.93 -21.21
N GLY A 15 6.91 -26.05 -21.00
CA GLY A 15 6.80 -24.87 -20.11
C GLY A 15 7.18 -25.19 -18.67
N TYR A 16 6.65 -24.41 -17.75
CA TYR A 16 6.85 -24.57 -16.30
C TYR A 16 5.64 -25.28 -15.69
N GLU A 17 5.86 -26.04 -14.63
CA GLU A 17 4.74 -26.48 -13.78
C GLU A 17 4.13 -25.25 -13.12
N THR A 18 2.83 -25.06 -13.31
CA THR A 18 2.14 -23.81 -12.90
C THR A 18 2.26 -23.55 -11.40
N GLU A 19 2.12 -24.59 -10.58
CA GLU A 19 2.21 -24.46 -9.11
C GLU A 19 3.63 -24.08 -8.65
N ALA A 20 4.67 -24.69 -9.25
CA ALA A 20 6.06 -24.37 -8.95
C ALA A 20 6.40 -22.93 -9.36
N LEU A 21 5.88 -22.47 -10.50
CA LEU A 21 6.07 -21.09 -10.96
C LEU A 21 5.36 -20.09 -10.04
N ILE A 22 4.13 -20.37 -9.62
CA ILE A 22 3.37 -19.52 -8.68
C ILE A 22 4.15 -19.40 -7.36
N SER A 23 4.54 -20.53 -6.75
CA SER A 23 5.26 -20.52 -5.47
C SER A 23 6.58 -19.76 -5.55
N TYR A 24 7.32 -19.93 -6.65
CA TYR A 24 8.55 -19.18 -6.88
C TYR A 24 8.29 -17.69 -7.02
N LEU A 25 7.26 -17.28 -7.75
CA LEU A 25 6.90 -15.88 -7.92
C LEU A 25 6.43 -15.25 -6.61
N GLU A 26 5.67 -15.97 -5.80
CA GLU A 26 5.24 -15.51 -4.47
C GLU A 26 6.44 -15.28 -3.55
N GLU A 27 7.42 -16.19 -3.55
CA GLU A 27 8.66 -16.04 -2.80
C GLU A 27 9.50 -14.87 -3.32
N PHE A 28 9.71 -14.79 -4.63
CA PHE A 28 10.46 -13.73 -5.29
C PHE A 28 9.86 -12.33 -5.04
N LEU A 29 8.53 -12.23 -5.02
CA LEU A 29 7.80 -11.00 -4.74
C LEU A 29 7.68 -10.69 -3.24
N GLY A 30 8.16 -11.57 -2.37
CA GLY A 30 8.12 -11.39 -0.92
C GLY A 30 6.73 -11.64 -0.29
N PHE A 31 5.78 -12.20 -1.04
CA PHE A 31 4.41 -12.47 -0.55
C PHE A 31 4.35 -13.59 0.49
N THR A 32 5.39 -14.41 0.58
CA THR A 32 5.54 -15.46 1.60
C THR A 32 5.96 -14.92 2.96
N GLN A 33 6.47 -13.69 3.03
CA GLN A 33 6.85 -13.02 4.26
C GLN A 33 5.68 -12.19 4.79
N ARG A 34 5.50 -12.17 6.12
CA ARG A 34 4.51 -11.30 6.76
C ARG A 34 5.15 -9.98 7.14
N HIS A 35 4.57 -8.91 6.64
CA HIS A 35 4.95 -7.54 6.96
C HIS A 35 3.82 -6.88 7.75
N HIS A 36 4.14 -6.31 8.90
CA HIS A 36 3.19 -5.51 9.67
C HIS A 36 3.22 -4.06 9.18
N ALA A 37 2.06 -3.46 9.09
CA ALA A 37 1.89 -2.08 8.69
C ALA A 37 0.96 -1.33 9.64
N PHE A 38 1.17 -0.03 9.77
CA PHE A 38 0.24 0.90 10.40
C PHE A 38 -0.49 1.71 9.33
N LEU A 39 -1.78 1.96 9.55
CA LEU A 39 -2.60 2.77 8.67
C LEU A 39 -2.87 4.12 9.31
N ILE A 40 -2.59 5.21 8.57
CA ILE A 40 -2.69 6.58 9.05
C ILE A 40 -3.83 7.29 8.32
N GLY A 41 -4.87 7.65 9.06
CA GLY A 41 -6.11 8.22 8.54
C GLY A 41 -7.19 7.17 8.33
N VAL A 42 -8.06 6.95 9.32
CA VAL A 42 -9.11 5.91 9.29
C VAL A 42 -10.44 6.51 8.77
N GLY A 43 -10.38 7.29 7.70
CA GLY A 43 -11.54 7.75 6.93
C GLY A 43 -12.11 6.64 6.04
N SER A 44 -12.96 6.99 5.07
CA SER A 44 -13.63 6.01 4.20
C SER A 44 -12.66 5.05 3.49
N LEU A 45 -11.57 5.56 2.92
CA LEU A 45 -10.57 4.72 2.27
C LEU A 45 -9.78 3.88 3.29
N GLY A 46 -9.34 4.51 4.39
CA GLY A 46 -8.61 3.82 5.44
C GLY A 46 -9.41 2.68 6.04
N SER A 47 -10.67 2.90 6.40
CA SER A 47 -11.57 1.86 6.92
C SER A 47 -11.78 0.73 5.91
N GLY A 48 -11.89 1.05 4.61
CA GLY A 48 -11.95 0.06 3.54
C GLY A 48 -10.71 -0.82 3.47
N LEU A 49 -9.52 -0.24 3.61
CA LEU A 49 -8.25 -0.99 3.62
C LEU A 49 -8.10 -1.85 4.89
N LEU A 50 -8.56 -1.38 6.05
CA LEU A 50 -8.59 -2.19 7.28
C LEU A 50 -9.50 -3.42 7.14
N ALA A 51 -10.60 -3.29 6.39
CA ALA A 51 -11.53 -4.38 6.13
C ALA A 51 -11.07 -5.34 5.01
N ASP A 52 -10.05 -4.98 4.24
CA ASP A 52 -9.57 -5.78 3.11
C ASP A 52 -8.78 -7.00 3.60
N LYS A 53 -9.34 -8.18 3.38
CA LYS A 53 -8.68 -9.45 3.70
C LYS A 53 -7.64 -9.87 2.65
N GLY A 54 -7.66 -9.26 1.46
CA GLY A 54 -6.74 -9.57 0.37
C GLY A 54 -5.31 -9.17 0.70
N LEU A 55 -5.08 -8.02 1.33
CA LEU A 55 -3.74 -7.56 1.70
C LEU A 55 -2.98 -8.60 2.53
N ARG A 56 -3.67 -9.24 3.47
CA ARG A 56 -3.06 -10.29 4.32
C ARG A 56 -2.65 -11.54 3.53
N GLN A 57 -3.37 -11.86 2.45
CA GLN A 57 -3.01 -12.97 1.56
C GLN A 57 -1.71 -12.72 0.81
N PHE A 58 -1.40 -11.44 0.54
CA PHE A 58 -0.15 -11.00 -0.10
C PHE A 58 0.92 -10.55 0.89
N GLY A 59 0.84 -11.02 2.14
CA GLY A 59 1.87 -10.81 3.14
C GLY A 59 1.82 -9.46 3.88
N LEU A 60 0.81 -8.60 3.65
CA LEU A 60 0.68 -7.32 4.37
C LEU A 60 -0.45 -7.39 5.41
N GLU A 61 -0.11 -7.29 6.68
CA GLU A 61 -1.06 -7.27 7.79
C GLU A 61 -1.08 -5.88 8.44
N ILE A 62 -2.25 -5.21 8.38
CA ILE A 62 -2.43 -3.93 9.07
C ILE A 62 -2.79 -4.23 10.52
N THR A 63 -1.90 -3.89 11.45
CA THR A 63 -2.02 -4.23 12.88
C THR A 63 -2.63 -3.11 13.71
N ALA A 64 -2.60 -1.86 13.24
CA ALA A 64 -3.22 -0.72 13.89
C ALA A 64 -3.60 0.38 12.91
N GLY A 65 -4.70 1.07 13.20
CA GLY A 65 -5.09 2.34 12.59
C GLY A 65 -4.75 3.52 13.49
N PHE A 66 -4.49 4.69 12.91
CA PHE A 66 -4.25 5.94 13.63
C PHE A 66 -5.08 7.07 13.05
N ASP A 67 -5.77 7.80 13.92
CA ASP A 67 -6.57 8.96 13.52
C ASP A 67 -6.56 10.04 14.62
N VAL A 68 -7.17 11.19 14.30
CA VAL A 68 -7.42 12.29 15.25
C VAL A 68 -8.88 12.38 15.68
N ALA A 69 -9.78 11.68 14.99
CA ALA A 69 -11.22 11.75 15.21
C ALA A 69 -11.60 10.99 16.49
N GLU A 70 -12.12 11.70 17.48
CA GLU A 70 -12.47 11.14 18.79
C GLU A 70 -13.51 10.02 18.70
N GLU A 71 -14.37 10.03 17.68
CA GLU A 71 -15.43 9.05 17.46
C GLU A 71 -14.91 7.65 17.14
N ILE A 72 -13.69 7.55 16.58
CA ILE A 72 -13.11 6.27 16.16
C ILE A 72 -11.86 5.88 16.97
N VAL A 73 -11.22 6.85 17.62
CA VAL A 73 -10.08 6.58 18.50
C VAL A 73 -10.54 5.76 19.70
N GLY A 74 -9.79 4.70 20.02
CA GLY A 74 -10.15 3.75 21.09
C GLY A 74 -11.16 2.69 20.68
N THR A 75 -11.59 2.66 19.42
CA THR A 75 -12.47 1.62 18.87
C THR A 75 -11.69 0.63 18.00
N GLU A 76 -12.40 -0.36 17.46
CA GLU A 76 -11.88 -1.26 16.43
C GLU A 76 -12.63 -1.10 15.13
N VAL A 77 -11.90 -1.06 14.02
CA VAL A 77 -12.46 -1.07 12.67
C VAL A 77 -12.04 -2.37 11.99
N ALA A 78 -13.00 -3.20 11.64
CA ALA A 78 -12.79 -4.54 11.07
C ALA A 78 -11.86 -5.45 11.92
N GLY A 79 -11.90 -5.29 13.25
CA GLY A 79 -11.08 -6.04 14.19
C GLY A 79 -9.66 -5.48 14.36
N VAL A 80 -9.36 -4.31 13.77
CA VAL A 80 -8.07 -3.61 13.92
C VAL A 80 -8.25 -2.43 14.88
N PRO A 81 -7.47 -2.33 15.95
CA PRO A 81 -7.57 -1.23 16.91
C PRO A 81 -7.16 0.10 16.28
N VAL A 82 -7.90 1.15 16.66
CA VAL A 82 -7.61 2.52 16.22
C VAL A 82 -7.12 3.34 17.41
N TYR A 83 -5.93 3.90 17.27
CA TYR A 83 -5.28 4.70 18.28
C TYR A 83 -5.24 6.19 17.90
N HIS A 84 -5.06 7.03 18.91
CA HIS A 84 -4.84 8.45 18.63
C HIS A 84 -3.45 8.67 18.01
N ILE A 85 -3.38 9.57 17.03
CA ILE A 85 -2.15 9.86 16.27
C ILE A 85 -0.94 10.27 17.15
N ASN A 86 -1.18 10.72 18.37
CA ASN A 86 -0.11 11.04 19.31
C ASN A 86 0.65 9.81 19.83
N GLU A 87 0.03 8.63 19.78
CA GLU A 87 0.66 7.36 20.20
C GLU A 87 1.56 6.77 19.11
N LEU A 88 1.52 7.33 17.89
CA LEU A 88 2.16 6.77 16.71
C LEU A 88 3.65 6.44 16.92
N ALA A 89 4.44 7.42 17.39
CA ALA A 89 5.88 7.24 17.53
C ALA A 89 6.24 6.16 18.56
N THR A 90 5.57 6.18 19.71
CA THR A 90 5.78 5.19 20.77
C THR A 90 5.43 3.77 20.29
N ARG A 91 4.36 3.63 19.53
CA ARG A 91 3.95 2.31 19.01
C ARG A 91 4.86 1.81 17.89
N ILE A 92 5.32 2.69 16.99
CA ILE A 92 6.32 2.32 15.97
C ILE A 92 7.57 1.75 16.64
N GLU A 93 8.07 2.42 17.68
CA GLU A 93 9.25 1.98 18.42
C GLU A 93 9.01 0.65 19.15
N ALA A 94 7.88 0.54 19.85
CA ALA A 94 7.56 -0.65 20.67
C ALA A 94 7.30 -1.89 19.82
N GLU A 95 6.64 -1.75 18.67
CA GLU A 95 6.22 -2.86 17.81
C GLU A 95 7.19 -3.12 16.64
N GLY A 96 8.17 -2.22 16.43
CA GLY A 96 9.17 -2.35 15.37
C GLY A 96 8.58 -2.30 13.93
N VAL A 97 7.42 -1.67 13.77
CA VAL A 97 6.74 -1.56 12.47
C VAL A 97 7.51 -0.63 11.55
N GLN A 98 7.76 -1.08 10.32
CA GLN A 98 8.54 -0.33 9.33
C GLN A 98 7.73 0.17 8.15
N ILE A 99 6.49 -0.27 8.00
CA ILE A 99 5.60 0.07 6.88
C ILE A 99 4.43 0.91 7.38
N ALA A 100 4.13 2.00 6.68
CA ALA A 100 2.91 2.76 6.93
C ALA A 100 2.12 3.01 5.63
N ILE A 101 0.79 2.97 5.77
CA ILE A 101 -0.17 3.27 4.71
C ILE A 101 -0.76 4.64 5.01
N LEU A 102 -0.67 5.56 4.05
CA LEU A 102 -1.06 6.95 4.23
C LEU A 102 -2.35 7.26 3.46
N THR A 103 -3.43 7.52 4.20
CA THR A 103 -4.78 7.82 3.70
C THR A 103 -5.36 9.10 4.31
N VAL A 104 -4.49 10.03 4.67
CA VAL A 104 -4.84 11.32 5.28
C VAL A 104 -5.26 12.38 4.23
N PRO A 105 -5.90 13.49 4.64
CA PRO A 105 -6.14 14.62 3.75
C PRO A 105 -4.84 15.19 3.15
N ILE A 106 -4.94 15.74 1.92
CA ILE A 106 -3.82 16.26 1.13
C ILE A 106 -2.90 17.19 1.95
N LEU A 107 -3.49 18.13 2.70
CA LEU A 107 -2.75 19.12 3.46
C LEU A 107 -1.92 18.50 4.61
N GLN A 108 -2.24 17.28 5.04
CA GLN A 108 -1.55 16.59 6.12
C GLN A 108 -0.49 15.61 5.61
N ALA A 109 -0.51 15.30 4.30
CA ALA A 109 0.29 14.20 3.74
C ALA A 109 1.79 14.35 4.00
N GLN A 110 2.39 15.49 3.69
CA GLN A 110 3.83 15.70 3.88
C GLN A 110 4.20 15.76 5.36
N HIS A 111 3.45 16.52 6.17
CA HIS A 111 3.70 16.62 7.61
C HIS A 111 3.65 15.24 8.29
N MET A 112 2.67 14.41 7.91
CA MET A 112 2.54 13.07 8.46
C MET A 112 3.67 12.15 7.98
N THR A 113 4.07 12.26 6.70
CA THR A 113 5.24 11.58 6.15
C THR A 113 6.50 11.86 6.98
N ASP A 114 6.76 13.13 7.26
CA ASP A 114 7.95 13.55 8.04
C ASP A 114 7.92 13.00 9.47
N ARG A 115 6.74 12.92 10.09
CA ARG A 115 6.57 12.30 11.41
C ARG A 115 6.85 10.80 11.39
N LEU A 116 6.32 10.09 10.40
CA LEU A 116 6.49 8.66 10.21
C LEU A 116 7.97 8.28 9.99
N VAL A 117 8.65 9.00 9.10
CA VAL A 117 10.06 8.78 8.80
C VAL A 117 10.93 9.02 10.03
N ARG A 118 10.68 10.11 10.79
CA ARG A 118 11.38 10.38 12.06
C ARG A 118 11.12 9.33 13.12
N ALA A 119 9.94 8.73 13.14
CA ALA A 119 9.59 7.66 14.06
C ALA A 119 10.18 6.29 13.68
N GLY A 120 10.80 6.15 12.49
CA GLY A 120 11.48 4.92 12.08
C GLY A 120 10.81 4.15 10.94
N ILE A 121 9.74 4.66 10.34
CA ILE A 121 9.13 4.05 9.14
C ILE A 121 10.13 4.09 7.99
N ARG A 122 10.22 2.98 7.24
CA ARG A 122 11.13 2.76 6.11
C ARG A 122 10.42 2.57 4.78
N ALA A 123 9.13 2.24 4.80
CA ALA A 123 8.33 2.11 3.59
C ALA A 123 6.97 2.79 3.78
N LEU A 124 6.55 3.55 2.78
CA LEU A 124 5.30 4.31 2.76
C LEU A 124 4.47 3.93 1.53
N TRP A 125 3.25 3.46 1.77
CA TRP A 125 2.26 3.30 0.72
C TRP A 125 1.31 4.49 0.75
N ASN A 126 1.55 5.42 -0.16
CA ASN A 126 0.83 6.70 -0.21
C ASN A 126 -0.39 6.62 -1.13
N PHE A 127 -1.57 6.74 -0.55
CA PHE A 127 -2.84 6.84 -1.26
C PHE A 127 -3.35 8.28 -1.42
N THR A 128 -2.63 9.26 -0.90
CA THR A 128 -3.00 10.66 -1.10
C THR A 128 -2.73 11.08 -2.54
N PRO A 129 -3.47 12.06 -3.09
CA PRO A 129 -3.28 12.49 -4.48
C PRO A 129 -2.02 13.33 -4.71
N VAL A 130 -1.19 13.54 -3.69
CA VAL A 130 0.06 14.32 -3.78
C VAL A 130 1.28 13.42 -3.71
N ARG A 131 2.34 13.81 -4.39
CA ARG A 131 3.64 13.19 -4.27
C ARG A 131 4.30 13.66 -2.98
N ILE A 132 4.56 12.73 -2.08
CA ILE A 132 5.30 12.98 -0.84
C ILE A 132 6.81 12.92 -1.10
N GLN A 133 7.57 13.68 -0.34
CA GLN A 133 9.03 13.69 -0.38
C GLN A 133 9.58 13.00 0.87
N THR A 134 10.57 12.15 0.68
CA THR A 134 11.23 11.42 1.76
C THR A 134 12.75 11.47 1.55
N PRO A 135 13.55 11.44 2.63
CA PRO A 135 14.98 11.21 2.51
C PRO A 135 15.26 9.77 2.06
N GLU A 136 16.37 9.54 1.39
CA GLU A 136 16.87 8.18 1.16
C GLU A 136 17.33 7.54 2.50
N PRO A 137 17.09 6.24 2.73
CA PRO A 137 16.60 5.21 1.82
C PRO A 137 15.14 4.82 2.01
N VAL A 138 14.22 5.78 2.29
CA VAL A 138 12.80 5.47 2.50
C VAL A 138 12.12 5.09 1.19
N VAL A 139 11.51 3.92 1.16
CA VAL A 139 10.76 3.43 -0.02
C VAL A 139 9.38 4.08 -0.05
N VAL A 140 8.98 4.64 -1.19
CA VAL A 140 7.65 5.23 -1.37
C VAL A 140 6.96 4.62 -2.58
N GLN A 141 5.80 3.99 -2.33
CA GLN A 141 4.86 3.59 -3.38
C GLN A 141 3.69 4.58 -3.42
N ASN A 142 3.52 5.27 -4.55
CA ASN A 142 2.39 6.17 -4.74
C ASN A 142 1.26 5.48 -5.51
N THR A 143 0.05 5.49 -4.97
CA THR A 143 -1.16 4.94 -5.58
C THR A 143 -2.23 6.01 -5.63
N SER A 144 -2.23 6.81 -6.70
CA SER A 144 -3.23 7.85 -6.90
C SER A 144 -4.40 7.35 -7.75
N MET A 145 -5.56 7.15 -7.14
CA MET A 145 -6.80 6.82 -7.85
C MET A 145 -7.18 7.93 -8.86
N TYR A 146 -6.92 9.18 -8.52
CA TYR A 146 -7.22 10.33 -9.38
C TYR A 146 -6.35 10.35 -10.64
N ALA A 147 -5.07 9.96 -10.54
CA ALA A 147 -4.19 9.85 -11.70
C ALA A 147 -4.67 8.76 -12.67
N HIS A 148 -5.10 7.61 -12.15
CA HIS A 148 -5.67 6.54 -12.96
C HIS A 148 -7.01 6.95 -13.59
N LEU A 149 -7.85 7.68 -12.87
CA LEU A 149 -9.10 8.23 -13.39
C LEU A 149 -8.85 9.21 -14.55
N ALA A 150 -7.90 10.14 -14.38
CA ALA A 150 -7.52 11.07 -15.45
C ALA A 150 -6.99 10.35 -16.70
N LEU A 151 -6.18 9.30 -16.52
CA LEU A 151 -5.69 8.47 -17.60
C LEU A 151 -6.83 7.75 -18.32
N MET A 152 -7.80 7.20 -17.58
CA MET A 152 -9.00 6.57 -18.13
C MET A 152 -9.81 7.55 -18.97
N PHE A 153 -10.05 8.78 -18.49
CA PHE A 153 -10.77 9.80 -19.23
C PHE A 153 -10.05 10.21 -20.51
N THR A 154 -8.73 10.33 -20.47
CA THR A 154 -7.92 10.64 -21.66
C THR A 154 -8.05 9.53 -22.73
N ARG A 155 -7.96 8.27 -22.30
CA ARG A 155 -8.13 7.12 -23.21
C ARG A 155 -9.54 7.03 -23.79
N LEU A 156 -10.57 7.26 -22.97
CA LEU A 156 -11.96 7.28 -23.43
C LEU A 156 -12.18 8.37 -24.48
N LYS A 157 -11.67 9.59 -24.24
CA LYS A 157 -11.75 10.69 -25.20
C LYS A 157 -11.12 10.33 -26.54
N SER A 158 -9.92 9.71 -26.53
CA SER A 158 -9.23 9.27 -27.75
C SER A 158 -10.03 8.19 -28.52
N ALA A 159 -10.61 7.22 -27.81
CA ALA A 159 -11.43 6.17 -28.42
C ALA A 159 -12.67 6.75 -29.11
N LEU A 160 -13.41 7.65 -28.44
CA LEU A 160 -14.59 8.30 -28.98
C LEU A 160 -14.30 9.25 -30.16
N GLN A 161 -13.06 9.75 -30.28
CA GLN A 161 -12.65 10.57 -31.44
C GLN A 161 -12.28 9.71 -32.64
N GLY A 162 -11.63 8.56 -32.44
CA GLY A 162 -11.31 7.61 -33.51
C GLY A 162 -12.56 7.01 -34.18
N ASP A 163 -13.63 6.77 -33.41
CA ASP A 163 -14.92 6.26 -33.95
C ASP A 163 -15.70 7.31 -34.80
N ARG A 164 -15.33 8.59 -34.74
CA ARG A 164 -15.96 9.67 -35.52
C ARG A 164 -15.27 9.93 -36.86
N GLU A 165 -14.07 9.41 -37.05
CA GLU A 165 -13.27 9.58 -38.27
C GLU A 165 -13.26 8.29 -39.12
N ALA A 166 -13.88 7.22 -38.66
CA ALA A 166 -14.09 5.96 -39.39
C ALA A 166 -15.51 5.87 -39.96
#